data_7ffc6056b7a5fed33d573e891146a98d
#
_entry.id   7ffc6056b7a5fed33d573e891146a98d
#
_cell.length_a   1.000
_cell.length_b   1.000
_cell.length_c   1.000
_cell.angle_alpha   90.00
_cell.angle_beta   90.00
_cell.angle_gamma   90.00
#
_symmetry.space_group_name_H-M   'P 1'
#
loop_
_entity.id
_entity.type
_entity.pdbx_description
1 polymer ?
#
loop_
_entity_poly.entity_id
_entity_poly.type
_entity_poly.pdbx_seq_one_letter_code
_entity_poly.pdbx_strand_id
1 'polypeptide(L)'
;MGEGLLCIGLTTLDMVARPIDILPTGEGTRIIEGIAIAPAGTAAGAAMVAACLDVKTRLAGSVGGDFMGRVVRLGLEEQGIDTRLVEVMENLPTSATVLTIDSNGRRPNFHALGAGLFAPTGEAVIAAAGQAAFLHYAGIGGPRLDGGAGLSVVQAAKAGGATVTCDLISPQPTALAELERLLPYVDYFMPSASEALALSKTDTLDAAADFFLGLGAGAVIIKNGGAGSYAALGRERAALGAYDITPVDTTSCGDSYCAGFIAGLDRGLAPLDACRFATAVAALVAQGLATLGKLQSYDGVLDAMNTMTLKDPG
;
A
#
# COMPACT_ATOMS: atom_id res chain seq x y z
N MET A 1 -3.44 -25.04 4.29
CA MET A 1 -3.65 -23.62 3.94
C MET A 1 -2.34 -22.89 4.20
N GLY A 2 -1.97 -21.94 3.34
CA GLY A 2 -0.77 -21.13 3.53
C GLY A 2 -0.81 -20.28 4.81
N GLU A 3 0.31 -19.70 5.18
CA GLU A 3 0.42 -18.88 6.40
C GLU A 3 0.84 -17.44 6.10
N GLY A 4 0.14 -16.48 6.69
CA GLY A 4 0.48 -15.07 6.72
C GLY A 4 0.41 -14.39 5.34
N LEU A 5 0.97 -13.19 5.31
CA LEU A 5 0.99 -12.27 4.17
C LEU A 5 2.40 -12.18 3.57
N LEU A 6 2.50 -12.28 2.25
CA LEU A 6 3.67 -11.85 1.49
C LEU A 6 3.33 -10.53 0.77
N CYS A 7 4.06 -9.45 1.07
CA CYS A 7 4.04 -8.22 0.29
C CYS A 7 5.19 -8.21 -0.72
N ILE A 8 4.93 -7.79 -1.96
CA ILE A 8 5.95 -7.62 -2.99
C ILE A 8 5.76 -6.31 -3.75
N GLY A 9 6.82 -5.51 -3.91
CA GLY A 9 6.78 -4.25 -4.65
C GLY A 9 7.73 -3.20 -4.11
N LEU A 10 7.33 -1.93 -4.23
CA LEU A 10 8.14 -0.77 -3.88
C LEU A 10 8.47 -0.73 -2.38
N THR A 11 9.76 -0.49 -2.11
CA THR A 11 10.32 -0.28 -0.76
C THR A 11 11.12 1.02 -0.74
N THR A 12 10.77 1.96 0.13
CA THR A 12 11.43 3.26 0.27
C THR A 12 11.71 3.60 1.72
N LEU A 13 12.58 4.60 1.93
CA LEU A 13 12.66 5.33 3.19
C LEU A 13 11.96 6.67 3.02
N ASP A 14 10.90 6.91 3.78
CA ASP A 14 10.25 8.21 3.78
C ASP A 14 10.71 9.05 4.98
N MET A 15 11.07 10.30 4.69
CA MET A 15 11.35 11.36 5.65
C MET A 15 10.24 12.40 5.56
N VAL A 16 9.44 12.50 6.60
CA VAL A 16 8.25 13.37 6.65
C VAL A 16 8.54 14.54 7.57
N ALA A 17 8.37 15.76 7.09
CA ALA A 17 8.58 17.00 7.86
C ALA A 17 7.31 17.86 7.84
N ARG A 18 6.89 18.40 9.04
CA ARG A 18 5.65 19.19 9.19
C ARG A 18 5.77 20.23 10.31
N PRO A 19 5.09 21.44 10.18
CA PRO A 19 4.56 21.97 8.93
C PRO A 19 5.64 22.66 8.09
N ILE A 20 5.58 22.50 6.78
CA ILE A 20 6.44 23.19 5.83
C ILE A 20 5.57 24.05 4.90
N ASP A 21 5.21 25.23 5.35
CA ASP A 21 4.41 26.20 4.57
C ASP A 21 5.28 27.02 3.62
N ILE A 22 6.52 27.27 3.99
CA ILE A 22 7.50 28.06 3.24
C ILE A 22 8.88 27.47 3.45
N LEU A 23 9.62 27.24 2.37
CA LEU A 23 11.03 26.84 2.45
C LEU A 23 11.89 28.03 2.93
N PRO A 24 12.86 27.81 3.83
CA PRO A 24 13.84 28.84 4.21
C PRO A 24 14.59 29.36 2.97
N THR A 25 14.90 30.63 2.95
CA THR A 25 15.73 31.24 1.90
C THR A 25 17.19 31.33 2.35
N GLY A 26 18.12 31.13 1.43
CA GLY A 26 19.56 31.15 1.71
C GLY A 26 19.96 30.10 2.74
N GLU A 27 20.75 30.49 3.75
CA GLU A 27 21.21 29.62 4.84
C GLU A 27 20.30 29.63 6.08
N GLY A 28 19.05 30.11 5.91
CA GLY A 28 18.11 30.24 7.03
C GLY A 28 17.65 28.89 7.58
N THR A 29 17.37 28.85 8.88
CA THR A 29 16.76 27.71 9.57
C THR A 29 15.34 28.05 9.98
N ARG A 30 14.42 27.10 9.80
CA ARG A 30 13.06 27.20 10.32
C ARG A 30 12.80 26.05 11.29
N ILE A 31 12.29 26.38 12.47
CA ILE A 31 11.85 25.38 13.44
C ILE A 31 10.44 24.92 13.06
N ILE A 32 10.23 23.62 13.06
CA ILE A 32 8.98 22.94 12.72
C ILE A 32 8.51 22.02 13.86
N GLU A 33 7.31 21.49 13.78
CA GLU A 33 6.72 20.66 14.84
C GLU A 33 7.39 19.28 14.94
N GLY A 34 7.73 18.67 13.79
CA GLY A 34 8.31 17.34 13.81
C GLY A 34 8.88 16.86 12.49
N ILE A 35 9.76 15.88 12.62
CA ILE A 35 10.30 15.08 11.52
C ILE A 35 10.12 13.61 11.93
N ALA A 36 9.60 12.79 11.03
CA ALA A 36 9.50 11.35 11.18
C ALA A 36 10.22 10.65 10.04
N ILE A 37 10.78 9.47 10.33
CA ILE A 37 11.44 8.61 9.35
C ILE A 37 10.83 7.21 9.48
N ALA A 38 10.41 6.60 8.36
CA ALA A 38 9.83 5.27 8.39
C ALA A 38 10.07 4.51 7.08
N PRO A 39 10.12 3.16 7.12
CA PRO A 39 9.95 2.34 5.94
C PRO A 39 8.60 2.63 5.29
N ALA A 40 8.58 2.77 3.97
CA ALA A 40 7.39 3.12 3.19
C ALA A 40 7.48 2.53 1.77
N GLY A 41 6.59 2.95 0.89
CA GLY A 41 6.38 2.38 -0.44
C GLY A 41 5.24 1.38 -0.43
N THR A 42 4.67 1.13 -1.59
CA THR A 42 3.41 0.37 -1.72
C THR A 42 3.44 -1.01 -1.05
N ALA A 43 4.57 -1.71 -1.12
CA ALA A 43 4.71 -3.02 -0.46
C ALA A 43 5.20 -2.90 0.99
N ALA A 44 6.25 -2.11 1.25
CA ALA A 44 6.80 -2.00 2.61
C ALA A 44 5.85 -1.24 3.54
N GLY A 45 5.14 -0.22 3.06
CA GLY A 45 4.10 0.49 3.83
C GLY A 45 2.94 -0.43 4.20
N ALA A 46 2.44 -1.21 3.24
CA ALA A 46 1.41 -2.21 3.52
C ALA A 46 1.91 -3.28 4.51
N ALA A 47 3.16 -3.74 4.39
CA ALA A 47 3.76 -4.70 5.32
C ALA A 47 3.85 -4.16 6.76
N MET A 48 4.28 -2.89 6.93
CA MET A 48 4.34 -2.22 8.22
C MET A 48 2.98 -2.16 8.91
N VAL A 49 1.95 -1.78 8.16
CA VAL A 49 0.57 -1.69 8.67
C VAL A 49 0.01 -3.07 8.99
N ALA A 50 0.18 -4.05 8.11
CA ALA A 50 -0.30 -5.41 8.33
C ALA A 50 0.34 -6.05 9.59
N ALA A 51 1.65 -5.86 9.78
CA ALA A 51 2.34 -6.33 10.98
C ALA A 51 1.86 -5.61 12.25
N CYS A 52 1.56 -4.30 12.18
CA CYS A 52 0.95 -3.55 13.28
C CYS A 52 -0.45 -4.07 13.66
N LEU A 53 -1.14 -4.71 12.71
CA LEU A 53 -2.45 -5.35 12.88
C LEU A 53 -2.35 -6.86 13.21
N ASP A 54 -1.17 -7.32 13.67
CA ASP A 54 -0.87 -8.70 14.05
C ASP A 54 -0.98 -9.73 12.91
N VAL A 55 -0.86 -9.30 11.65
CA VAL A 55 -0.73 -10.22 10.53
C VAL A 55 0.72 -10.66 10.39
N LYS A 56 0.99 -11.97 10.41
CA LYS A 56 2.34 -12.52 10.16
C LYS A 56 2.79 -12.13 8.75
N THR A 57 3.78 -11.24 8.63
CA THR A 57 4.12 -10.58 7.39
C THR A 57 5.55 -10.85 6.95
N ARG A 58 5.74 -11.09 5.65
CA ARG A 58 7.01 -11.15 4.92
C ARG A 58 7.05 -10.08 3.84
N LEU A 59 8.22 -9.52 3.56
CA LEU A 59 8.42 -8.54 2.50
C LEU A 59 9.43 -9.06 1.47
N ALA A 60 9.05 -9.08 0.20
CA ALA A 60 9.93 -9.20 -0.95
C ALA A 60 10.11 -7.81 -1.57
N GLY A 61 11.20 -7.15 -1.23
CA GLY A 61 11.55 -5.80 -1.66
C GLY A 61 13.04 -5.65 -1.89
N SER A 62 13.51 -4.44 -2.17
CA SER A 62 14.94 -4.18 -2.36
C SER A 62 15.34 -2.86 -1.72
N VAL A 63 16.56 -2.82 -1.20
CA VAL A 63 17.20 -1.63 -0.64
C VAL A 63 18.64 -1.51 -1.16
N GLY A 64 19.24 -0.34 -1.06
CA GLY A 64 20.67 -0.17 -1.34
C GLY A 64 21.56 -0.69 -0.21
N GLY A 65 22.85 -0.91 -0.49
CA GLY A 65 23.88 -1.26 0.50
C GLY A 65 24.31 -0.08 1.40
N ASP A 66 23.54 1.00 1.41
CA ASP A 66 23.83 2.25 2.10
C ASP A 66 23.24 2.34 3.52
N PHE A 67 23.42 3.50 4.18
CA PHE A 67 22.89 3.73 5.52
C PHE A 67 21.36 3.72 5.54
N MET A 68 20.70 4.29 4.51
CA MET A 68 19.25 4.35 4.42
C MET A 68 18.65 2.94 4.28
N GLY A 69 19.29 2.03 3.53
CA GLY A 69 18.88 0.64 3.42
C GLY A 69 18.95 -0.11 4.75
N ARG A 70 19.98 0.17 5.58
CA ARG A 70 20.04 -0.40 6.94
C ARG A 70 18.92 0.13 7.83
N VAL A 71 18.58 1.43 7.74
CA VAL A 71 17.47 2.04 8.49
C VAL A 71 16.13 1.42 8.09
N VAL A 72 15.88 1.24 6.78
CA VAL A 72 14.67 0.56 6.29
C VAL A 72 14.56 -0.85 6.86
N ARG A 73 15.61 -1.65 6.75
CA ARG A 73 15.60 -3.03 7.25
C ARG A 73 15.39 -3.09 8.76
N LEU A 74 16.08 -2.22 9.53
CA LEU A 74 15.91 -2.14 10.97
C LEU A 74 14.45 -1.84 11.34
N GLY A 75 13.84 -0.83 10.73
CA GLY A 75 12.45 -0.48 11.01
C GLY A 75 11.45 -1.58 10.65
N LEU A 76 11.70 -2.33 9.58
CA LEU A 76 10.89 -3.50 9.21
C LEU A 76 11.05 -4.64 10.24
N GLU A 77 12.28 -4.92 10.66
CA GLU A 77 12.59 -5.98 11.64
C GLU A 77 12.04 -5.65 13.04
N GLU A 78 12.12 -4.39 13.48
CA GLU A 78 11.52 -3.92 14.74
C GLU A 78 9.98 -4.06 14.74
N GLN A 79 9.35 -3.94 13.56
CA GLN A 79 7.91 -4.19 13.39
C GLN A 79 7.57 -5.70 13.30
N GLY A 80 8.54 -6.59 13.39
CA GLY A 80 8.35 -8.05 13.33
C GLY A 80 8.16 -8.61 11.91
N ILE A 81 8.54 -7.85 10.88
CA ILE A 81 8.43 -8.29 9.48
C ILE A 81 9.63 -9.18 9.13
N ASP A 82 9.37 -10.30 8.48
CA ASP A 82 10.42 -11.18 7.94
C ASP A 82 11.04 -10.54 6.69
N THR A 83 12.30 -10.09 6.83
CA THR A 83 13.07 -9.36 5.80
C THR A 83 14.01 -10.26 4.98
N ARG A 84 13.97 -11.59 5.13
CA ARG A 84 14.88 -12.53 4.43
C ARG A 84 14.75 -12.49 2.91
N LEU A 85 13.64 -11.98 2.38
CA LEU A 85 13.41 -11.76 0.95
C LEU A 85 13.66 -10.29 0.52
N VAL A 86 14.20 -9.45 1.41
CA VAL A 86 14.64 -8.09 1.05
C VAL A 86 16.06 -8.18 0.51
N GLU A 87 16.20 -7.91 -0.80
CA GLU A 87 17.49 -7.91 -1.51
C GLU A 87 18.27 -6.63 -1.21
N VAL A 88 19.57 -6.75 -0.94
CA VAL A 88 20.49 -5.61 -0.83
C VAL A 88 21.23 -5.44 -2.16
N MET A 89 21.05 -4.31 -2.82
CA MET A 89 21.66 -3.97 -4.10
C MET A 89 22.84 -3.01 -3.87
N GLU A 90 24.07 -3.53 -3.87
CA GLU A 90 25.28 -2.74 -3.56
C GLU A 90 25.60 -1.62 -4.58
N ASN A 91 25.08 -1.75 -5.80
CA ASN A 91 25.32 -0.81 -6.90
C ASN A 91 24.25 0.28 -7.07
N LEU A 92 23.22 0.29 -6.23
CA LEU A 92 22.16 1.28 -6.25
C LEU A 92 21.96 1.91 -4.86
N PRO A 93 21.60 3.20 -4.77
CA PRO A 93 21.18 3.78 -3.50
C PRO A 93 19.81 3.22 -3.08
N THR A 94 19.48 3.32 -1.81
CA THR A 94 18.12 3.09 -1.34
C THR A 94 17.18 4.16 -1.90
N SER A 95 16.01 3.75 -2.40
CA SER A 95 14.96 4.71 -2.76
C SER A 95 14.51 5.48 -1.52
N ALA A 96 14.41 6.80 -1.63
CA ALA A 96 14.03 7.65 -0.50
C ALA A 96 13.14 8.81 -0.94
N THR A 97 12.22 9.21 -0.07
CA THR A 97 11.32 10.35 -0.29
C THR A 97 11.46 11.35 0.85
N VAL A 98 11.55 12.63 0.52
CA VAL A 98 11.35 13.73 1.47
C VAL A 98 9.97 14.31 1.22
N LEU A 99 9.07 14.20 2.21
CA LEU A 99 7.72 14.73 2.16
C LEU A 99 7.65 16.00 3.02
N THR A 100 7.26 17.11 2.39
CA THR A 100 7.10 18.41 3.04
C THR A 100 5.61 18.68 3.20
N ILE A 101 5.06 18.38 4.39
CA ILE A 101 3.63 18.55 4.66
C ILE A 101 3.36 19.95 5.15
N ASP A 102 2.50 20.69 4.47
CA ASP A 102 2.09 22.04 4.91
C ASP A 102 0.97 21.99 5.95
N SER A 103 0.62 23.17 6.52
CA SER A 103 -0.45 23.31 7.52
C SER A 103 -1.83 22.91 6.99
N ASN A 104 -2.02 22.86 5.67
CA ASN A 104 -3.26 22.45 5.00
C ASN A 104 -3.28 20.97 4.62
N GLY A 105 -2.23 20.20 4.96
CA GLY A 105 -2.11 18.78 4.65
C GLY A 105 -1.69 18.48 3.20
N ARG A 106 -1.30 19.50 2.40
CA ARG A 106 -0.67 19.25 1.09
C ARG A 106 0.73 18.70 1.31
N ARG A 107 1.14 17.75 0.50
CA ARG A 107 2.39 16.98 0.69
C ARG A 107 3.25 16.93 -0.58
N PRO A 108 3.77 18.06 -1.07
CA PRO A 108 4.77 18.00 -2.12
C PRO A 108 5.97 17.18 -1.64
N ASN A 109 6.57 16.43 -2.55
CA ASN A 109 7.65 15.52 -2.20
C ASN A 109 8.80 15.59 -3.20
N PHE A 110 9.98 15.15 -2.72
CA PHE A 110 11.17 14.93 -3.52
C PHE A 110 11.53 13.45 -3.40
N HIS A 111 11.52 12.73 -4.51
CA HIS A 111 11.81 11.31 -4.53
C HIS A 111 13.13 11.01 -5.26
N ALA A 112 14.03 10.32 -4.58
CA ALA A 112 15.26 9.79 -5.16
C ALA A 112 15.03 8.32 -5.52
N LEU A 113 15.07 8.02 -6.81
CA LEU A 113 14.97 6.64 -7.32
C LEU A 113 16.20 5.81 -6.95
N GLY A 114 15.98 4.56 -6.61
CA GLY A 114 17.04 3.63 -6.24
C GLY A 114 16.56 2.17 -6.27
N ALA A 115 17.18 1.35 -5.45
CA ALA A 115 16.95 -0.10 -5.39
C ALA A 115 15.48 -0.49 -5.17
N GLY A 116 14.69 0.33 -4.46
CA GLY A 116 13.34 -0.01 -4.04
C GLY A 116 12.34 -0.38 -5.15
N LEU A 117 12.61 0.05 -6.40
CA LEU A 117 11.81 -0.33 -7.57
C LEU A 117 12.07 -1.76 -8.07
N PHE A 118 13.14 -2.41 -7.62
CA PHE A 118 13.62 -3.67 -8.17
C PHE A 118 13.32 -4.86 -7.26
N ALA A 119 12.06 -5.00 -6.80
CA ALA A 119 11.66 -6.15 -5.98
C ALA A 119 12.05 -7.48 -6.64
N PRO A 120 12.56 -8.46 -5.85
CA PRO A 120 13.04 -9.72 -6.39
C PRO A 120 11.88 -10.63 -6.83
N THR A 121 12.16 -11.48 -7.86
CA THR A 121 11.22 -12.47 -8.41
C THR A 121 11.82 -13.87 -8.50
N GLY A 122 12.94 -14.10 -7.82
CA GLY A 122 13.64 -15.39 -7.87
C GLY A 122 12.88 -16.55 -7.19
N GLU A 123 13.42 -17.75 -7.28
CA GLU A 123 12.82 -19.00 -6.77
C GLU A 123 12.38 -18.93 -5.32
N ALA A 124 13.14 -18.24 -4.45
CA ALA A 124 12.79 -18.06 -3.04
C ALA A 124 11.49 -17.26 -2.86
N VAL A 125 11.26 -16.22 -3.69
CA VAL A 125 10.04 -15.42 -3.66
C VAL A 125 8.85 -16.22 -4.20
N ILE A 126 9.04 -16.93 -5.31
CA ILE A 126 8.03 -17.83 -5.90
C ILE A 126 7.61 -18.90 -4.90
N ALA A 127 8.58 -19.56 -4.23
CA ALA A 127 8.30 -20.54 -3.20
C ALA A 127 7.55 -19.95 -2.00
N ALA A 128 7.94 -18.73 -1.57
CA ALA A 128 7.28 -18.03 -0.49
C ALA A 128 5.83 -17.61 -0.84
N ALA A 129 5.59 -17.22 -2.09
CA ALA A 129 4.27 -16.89 -2.60
C ALA A 129 3.34 -18.11 -2.59
N GLY A 130 3.86 -19.29 -3.04
CA GLY A 130 3.09 -20.54 -3.00
C GLY A 130 2.76 -21.07 -1.61
N GLN A 131 3.35 -20.50 -0.55
CA GLN A 131 3.11 -20.88 0.84
C GLN A 131 2.31 -19.82 1.63
N ALA A 132 2.05 -18.65 1.05
CA ALA A 132 1.34 -17.57 1.70
C ALA A 132 -0.18 -17.82 1.75
N ALA A 133 -0.85 -17.33 2.80
CA ALA A 133 -2.32 -17.25 2.82
C ALA A 133 -2.81 -16.06 1.99
N PHE A 134 -2.03 -14.96 2.02
CA PHE A 134 -2.30 -13.75 1.25
C PHE A 134 -1.04 -13.31 0.49
N LEU A 135 -1.22 -12.88 -0.76
CA LEU A 135 -0.23 -12.15 -1.52
C LEU A 135 -0.74 -10.72 -1.77
N HIS A 136 -0.01 -9.71 -1.30
CA HIS A 136 -0.22 -8.33 -1.71
C HIS A 136 0.79 -7.96 -2.80
N TYR A 137 0.33 -7.93 -4.05
CA TYR A 137 1.15 -7.55 -5.21
C TYR A 137 1.00 -6.04 -5.45
N ALA A 138 1.92 -5.26 -4.92
CA ALA A 138 1.93 -3.80 -4.96
C ALA A 138 3.10 -3.26 -5.81
N GLY A 139 3.36 -3.92 -6.93
CA GLY A 139 4.58 -3.71 -7.71
C GLY A 139 4.39 -3.37 -9.17
N ILE A 140 3.15 -3.16 -9.66
CA ILE A 140 2.91 -2.77 -11.05
C ILE A 140 3.57 -1.41 -11.33
N GLY A 141 4.38 -1.35 -12.37
CA GLY A 141 5.29 -0.24 -12.69
C GLY A 141 6.73 -0.49 -12.21
N GLY A 142 7.01 -1.61 -11.55
CA GLY A 142 8.35 -2.01 -11.14
C GLY A 142 9.13 -2.70 -12.27
N PRO A 143 10.34 -2.22 -12.64
CA PRO A 143 11.07 -2.71 -13.83
C PRO A 143 11.42 -4.21 -13.82
N ARG A 144 11.53 -4.83 -12.63
CA ARG A 144 11.79 -6.27 -12.50
C ARG A 144 10.50 -7.11 -12.44
N LEU A 145 9.38 -6.49 -12.09
CA LEU A 145 8.11 -7.18 -11.92
C LEU A 145 7.32 -7.20 -13.22
N ASP A 146 7.32 -6.07 -13.93
CA ASP A 146 6.62 -5.93 -15.19
C ASP A 146 7.26 -6.78 -16.31
N GLY A 147 6.50 -7.08 -17.34
CA GLY A 147 6.96 -7.89 -18.47
C GLY A 147 6.86 -9.40 -18.24
N GLY A 148 6.21 -9.84 -17.16
CA GLY A 148 5.87 -11.25 -16.90
C GLY A 148 6.60 -11.91 -15.74
N ALA A 149 7.68 -11.33 -15.19
CA ALA A 149 8.37 -11.93 -14.06
C ALA A 149 7.50 -11.94 -12.79
N GLY A 150 6.75 -10.84 -12.54
CA GLY A 150 5.78 -10.76 -11.45
C GLY A 150 4.61 -11.73 -11.60
N LEU A 151 4.20 -12.05 -12.83
CA LEU A 151 3.14 -13.03 -13.12
C LEU A 151 3.46 -14.40 -12.51
N SER A 152 4.71 -14.85 -12.59
CA SER A 152 5.13 -16.14 -12.01
C SER A 152 4.91 -16.18 -10.48
N VAL A 153 5.13 -15.06 -9.79
CA VAL A 153 4.89 -14.93 -8.34
C VAL A 153 3.40 -15.02 -8.03
N VAL A 154 2.58 -14.30 -8.79
CA VAL A 154 1.11 -14.30 -8.64
C VAL A 154 0.53 -15.67 -8.93
N GLN A 155 0.97 -16.35 -9.99
CA GLN A 155 0.54 -17.70 -10.34
C GLN A 155 0.92 -18.72 -9.26
N ALA A 156 2.13 -18.63 -8.69
CA ALA A 156 2.55 -19.50 -7.59
C ALA A 156 1.66 -19.30 -6.35
N ALA A 157 1.34 -18.05 -6.00
CA ALA A 157 0.40 -17.75 -4.91
C ALA A 157 -0.97 -18.37 -5.15
N LYS A 158 -1.53 -18.19 -6.34
CA LYS A 158 -2.85 -18.78 -6.69
C LYS A 158 -2.81 -20.30 -6.68
N ALA A 159 -1.75 -20.91 -7.19
CA ALA A 159 -1.56 -22.38 -7.14
C ALA A 159 -1.47 -22.90 -5.69
N GLY A 160 -0.90 -22.11 -4.78
CA GLY A 160 -0.86 -22.39 -3.33
C GLY A 160 -2.18 -22.12 -2.59
N GLY A 161 -3.18 -21.55 -3.26
CA GLY A 161 -4.49 -21.23 -2.67
C GLY A 161 -4.54 -19.89 -1.95
N ALA A 162 -3.56 -19.00 -2.19
CA ALA A 162 -3.55 -17.66 -1.60
C ALA A 162 -4.68 -16.77 -2.13
N THR A 163 -5.17 -15.88 -1.28
CA THR A 163 -5.92 -14.71 -1.71
C THR A 163 -4.95 -13.65 -2.21
N VAL A 164 -5.14 -13.18 -3.44
CA VAL A 164 -4.27 -12.20 -4.09
C VAL A 164 -4.94 -10.83 -4.13
N THR A 165 -4.31 -9.83 -3.51
CA THR A 165 -4.65 -8.42 -3.63
C THR A 165 -3.60 -7.72 -4.49
N CYS A 166 -4.02 -6.71 -5.28
CA CYS A 166 -3.12 -6.00 -6.18
C CYS A 166 -3.31 -4.48 -6.08
N ASP A 167 -2.20 -3.74 -6.08
CA ASP A 167 -2.15 -2.28 -6.16
C ASP A 167 -1.04 -1.82 -7.13
N LEU A 168 -0.98 -0.53 -7.44
CA LEU A 168 -0.03 0.07 -8.36
C LEU A 168 1.01 0.93 -7.63
N ILE A 169 2.22 1.00 -8.20
CA ILE A 169 3.19 2.02 -7.80
C ILE A 169 2.78 3.37 -8.44
N SER A 170 2.38 3.32 -9.70
CA SER A 170 2.04 4.50 -10.47
C SER A 170 1.26 4.09 -11.74
N PRO A 171 0.30 4.90 -12.21
CA PRO A 171 -0.47 4.65 -13.43
C PRO A 171 0.36 4.95 -14.70
N GLN A 172 1.51 4.28 -14.87
CA GLN A 172 2.32 4.40 -16.07
C GLN A 172 1.55 3.87 -17.30
N PRO A 173 1.82 4.35 -18.51
CA PRO A 173 1.16 3.86 -19.73
C PRO A 173 1.29 2.33 -19.92
N THR A 174 2.38 1.73 -19.43
CA THR A 174 2.64 0.29 -19.48
C THR A 174 1.84 -0.51 -18.45
N ALA A 175 1.30 0.13 -17.41
CA ALA A 175 0.59 -0.54 -16.32
C ALA A 175 -0.65 -1.31 -16.82
N LEU A 176 -1.35 -0.81 -17.84
CA LEU A 176 -2.53 -1.49 -18.37
C LEU A 176 -2.18 -2.85 -18.97
N ALA A 177 -1.10 -2.94 -19.76
CA ALA A 177 -0.65 -4.20 -20.34
C ALA A 177 -0.22 -5.22 -19.28
N GLU A 178 0.30 -4.75 -18.13
CA GLU A 178 0.65 -5.63 -17.01
C GLU A 178 -0.61 -6.05 -16.24
N LEU A 179 -1.57 -5.15 -16.06
CA LEU A 179 -2.88 -5.46 -15.47
C LEU A 179 -3.64 -6.52 -16.28
N GLU A 180 -3.64 -6.44 -17.62
CA GLU A 180 -4.26 -7.45 -18.49
C GLU A 180 -3.69 -8.86 -18.26
N ARG A 181 -2.40 -8.97 -17.90
CA ARG A 181 -1.74 -10.24 -17.59
C ARG A 181 -2.05 -10.75 -16.19
N LEU A 182 -2.14 -9.84 -15.20
CA LEU A 182 -2.21 -10.19 -13.78
C LEU A 182 -3.64 -10.35 -13.28
N LEU A 183 -4.59 -9.49 -13.72
CA LEU A 183 -5.95 -9.44 -13.18
C LEU A 183 -6.72 -10.76 -13.22
N PRO A 184 -6.52 -11.66 -14.21
CA PRO A 184 -7.15 -12.99 -14.16
C PRO A 184 -6.73 -13.88 -12.98
N TYR A 185 -5.67 -13.49 -12.26
CA TYR A 185 -5.16 -14.18 -11.06
C TYR A 185 -5.37 -13.38 -9.78
N VAL A 186 -5.97 -12.18 -9.86
CA VAL A 186 -6.15 -11.26 -8.74
C VAL A 186 -7.57 -11.37 -8.19
N ASP A 187 -7.70 -11.65 -6.90
CA ASP A 187 -9.01 -11.70 -6.23
C ASP A 187 -9.55 -10.29 -5.94
N TYR A 188 -8.67 -9.34 -5.54
CA TYR A 188 -9.05 -7.97 -5.24
C TYR A 188 -8.05 -6.98 -5.83
N PHE A 189 -8.48 -6.23 -6.84
CA PHE A 189 -7.71 -5.10 -7.38
C PHE A 189 -8.11 -3.82 -6.67
N MET A 190 -7.12 -3.09 -6.11
CA MET A 190 -7.36 -2.02 -5.15
C MET A 190 -6.70 -0.68 -5.54
N PRO A 191 -6.99 -0.11 -6.72
CA PRO A 191 -6.41 1.16 -7.18
C PRO A 191 -6.99 2.36 -6.41
N SER A 192 -6.32 3.51 -6.49
CA SER A 192 -6.93 4.80 -6.16
C SER A 192 -7.93 5.23 -7.24
N ALA A 193 -8.86 6.14 -6.91
CA ALA A 193 -9.83 6.68 -7.86
C ALA A 193 -9.13 7.35 -9.07
N SER A 194 -8.06 8.12 -8.83
CA SER A 194 -7.30 8.75 -9.91
C SER A 194 -6.63 7.75 -10.85
N GLU A 195 -6.08 6.67 -10.33
CA GLU A 195 -5.48 5.59 -11.13
C GLU A 195 -6.55 4.83 -11.92
N ALA A 196 -7.64 4.47 -11.25
CA ALA A 196 -8.73 3.73 -11.86
C ALA A 196 -9.32 4.49 -13.06
N LEU A 197 -9.68 5.76 -12.88
CA LEU A 197 -10.24 6.61 -13.94
C LEU A 197 -9.23 6.86 -15.07
N ALA A 198 -7.96 7.12 -14.73
CA ALA A 198 -6.92 7.38 -15.73
C ALA A 198 -6.65 6.16 -16.63
N LEU A 199 -6.56 4.95 -16.03
CA LEU A 199 -6.26 3.72 -16.77
C LEU A 199 -7.47 3.19 -17.55
N SER A 200 -8.66 3.26 -16.99
CA SER A 200 -9.90 2.83 -17.67
C SER A 200 -10.39 3.83 -18.71
N LYS A 201 -9.97 5.10 -18.60
CA LYS A 201 -10.48 6.23 -19.40
C LYS A 201 -12.00 6.39 -19.29
N THR A 202 -12.54 6.17 -18.10
CA THR A 202 -13.97 6.34 -17.77
C THR A 202 -14.16 7.52 -16.84
N ASP A 203 -15.41 8.02 -16.74
CA ASP A 203 -15.75 9.20 -15.94
C ASP A 203 -16.35 8.85 -14.57
N THR A 204 -16.64 7.58 -14.31
CA THR A 204 -17.26 7.11 -13.05
C THR A 204 -16.52 5.92 -12.45
N LEU A 205 -16.57 5.80 -11.11
CA LEU A 205 -15.94 4.68 -10.41
C LEU A 205 -16.61 3.34 -10.76
N ASP A 206 -17.91 3.34 -11.00
CA ASP A 206 -18.65 2.14 -11.42
C ASP A 206 -18.16 1.64 -12.78
N ALA A 207 -18.08 2.53 -13.79
CA ALA A 207 -17.57 2.17 -15.10
C ALA A 207 -16.08 1.76 -15.07
N ALA A 208 -15.27 2.39 -14.21
CA ALA A 208 -13.89 1.99 -14.00
C ALA A 208 -13.81 0.58 -13.37
N ALA A 209 -14.65 0.28 -12.39
CA ALA A 209 -14.71 -1.04 -11.79
C ALA A 209 -15.12 -2.11 -12.81
N ASP A 210 -16.15 -1.84 -13.61
CA ASP A 210 -16.59 -2.77 -14.68
C ASP A 210 -15.49 -3.02 -15.72
N PHE A 211 -14.70 -1.99 -16.05
CA PHE A 211 -13.55 -2.14 -16.94
C PHE A 211 -12.53 -3.17 -16.38
N PHE A 212 -12.12 -3.05 -15.12
CA PHE A 212 -11.14 -3.98 -14.53
C PHE A 212 -11.72 -5.37 -14.23
N LEU A 213 -13.01 -5.47 -13.89
CA LEU A 213 -13.70 -6.76 -13.83
C LEU A 213 -13.70 -7.44 -15.20
N GLY A 214 -13.90 -6.66 -16.28
CA GLY A 214 -13.80 -7.12 -17.67
C GLY A 214 -12.42 -7.64 -18.06
N LEU A 215 -11.35 -7.14 -17.42
CA LEU A 215 -9.98 -7.66 -17.57
C LEU A 215 -9.69 -8.90 -16.73
N GLY A 216 -10.67 -9.37 -15.93
CA GLY A 216 -10.57 -10.62 -15.19
C GLY A 216 -10.33 -10.50 -13.69
N ALA A 217 -10.33 -9.31 -13.10
CA ALA A 217 -10.26 -9.16 -11.64
C ALA A 217 -11.46 -9.83 -10.97
N GLY A 218 -11.24 -10.53 -9.87
CA GLY A 218 -12.32 -11.15 -9.09
C GLY A 218 -13.25 -10.13 -8.44
N ALA A 219 -12.67 -9.03 -7.95
CA ALA A 219 -13.33 -7.88 -7.39
C ALA A 219 -12.47 -6.62 -7.58
N VAL A 220 -13.10 -5.44 -7.52
CA VAL A 220 -12.42 -4.14 -7.61
C VAL A 220 -12.84 -3.27 -6.44
N ILE A 221 -11.86 -2.73 -5.71
CA ILE A 221 -12.07 -1.83 -4.58
C ILE A 221 -11.31 -0.53 -4.87
N ILE A 222 -12.02 0.53 -5.22
CA ILE A 222 -11.43 1.81 -5.60
C ILE A 222 -11.34 2.72 -4.37
N LYS A 223 -10.12 3.05 -3.95
CA LYS A 223 -9.83 3.95 -2.83
C LYS A 223 -10.07 5.40 -3.25
N ASN A 224 -10.96 6.14 -2.57
CA ASN A 224 -11.35 7.51 -2.95
C ASN A 224 -11.02 8.56 -1.86
N GLY A 225 -9.99 8.31 -1.07
CA GLY A 225 -9.50 9.24 -0.06
C GLY A 225 -10.57 9.69 0.92
N GLY A 226 -10.73 11.01 1.10
CA GLY A 226 -11.73 11.60 2.01
C GLY A 226 -13.19 11.41 1.60
N ALA A 227 -13.45 10.89 0.40
CA ALA A 227 -14.79 10.46 -0.06
C ALA A 227 -15.04 8.96 0.18
N GLY A 228 -14.08 8.24 0.77
CA GLY A 228 -14.24 6.84 1.14
C GLY A 228 -13.73 5.85 0.11
N SER A 229 -14.53 4.86 -0.25
CA SER A 229 -14.17 3.85 -1.26
C SER A 229 -15.39 3.32 -2.01
N TYR A 230 -15.15 2.75 -3.19
CA TYR A 230 -16.17 2.08 -3.99
C TYR A 230 -15.78 0.61 -4.18
N ALA A 231 -16.67 -0.31 -3.81
CA ALA A 231 -16.44 -1.73 -3.90
C ALA A 231 -17.37 -2.38 -4.94
N ALA A 232 -16.77 -3.12 -5.88
CA ALA A 232 -17.47 -3.95 -6.87
C ALA A 232 -17.08 -5.42 -6.63
N LEU A 233 -17.97 -6.15 -5.93
CA LEU A 233 -17.78 -7.53 -5.48
C LEU A 233 -18.73 -8.45 -6.26
N GLY A 234 -18.30 -8.92 -7.40
CA GLY A 234 -19.19 -9.64 -8.32
C GLY A 234 -20.32 -8.74 -8.84
N ARG A 235 -21.57 -9.02 -8.45
CA ARG A 235 -22.75 -8.18 -8.78
C ARG A 235 -23.07 -7.13 -7.72
N GLU A 236 -22.49 -7.24 -6.55
CA GLU A 236 -22.68 -6.29 -5.47
C GLU A 236 -21.88 -5.01 -5.73
N ARG A 237 -22.49 -3.86 -5.51
CA ARG A 237 -21.88 -2.54 -5.63
C ARG A 237 -22.14 -1.78 -4.35
N ALA A 238 -21.10 -1.20 -3.77
CA ALA A 238 -21.22 -0.43 -2.53
C ALA A 238 -20.29 0.80 -2.55
N ALA A 239 -20.86 1.97 -2.33
CA ALA A 239 -20.10 3.14 -1.93
C ALA A 239 -19.99 3.15 -0.39
N LEU A 240 -18.78 3.34 0.12
CA LEU A 240 -18.47 3.35 1.55
C LEU A 240 -17.90 4.71 1.92
N GLY A 241 -18.47 5.37 2.93
CA GLY A 241 -18.01 6.69 3.40
C GLY A 241 -16.65 6.59 4.10
N ALA A 242 -15.94 7.73 4.16
CA ALA A 242 -14.76 7.90 4.99
C ALA A 242 -15.14 8.40 6.39
N TYR A 243 -14.26 8.23 7.37
CA TYR A 243 -14.41 8.86 8.68
C TYR A 243 -14.14 10.36 8.65
N ASP A 244 -14.89 11.12 9.46
CA ASP A 244 -14.66 12.55 9.63
C ASP A 244 -13.49 12.79 10.56
N ILE A 245 -12.36 13.14 9.99
CA ILE A 245 -11.10 13.35 10.68
C ILE A 245 -10.44 14.65 10.21
N THR A 246 -9.53 15.18 11.02
CA THR A 246 -8.59 16.21 10.60
C THR A 246 -7.28 15.51 10.21
N PRO A 247 -6.95 15.38 8.92
CA PRO A 247 -5.76 14.70 8.50
C PRO A 247 -4.50 15.51 8.87
N VAL A 248 -3.46 14.80 9.33
CA VAL A 248 -2.12 15.32 9.61
C VAL A 248 -1.18 14.98 8.46
N ASP A 249 -1.20 13.71 8.04
CA ASP A 249 -0.40 13.18 6.95
C ASP A 249 -1.17 12.07 6.22
N THR A 250 -1.43 12.25 4.93
CA THR A 250 -2.12 11.24 4.13
C THR A 250 -1.16 10.31 3.36
N THR A 251 0.13 10.34 3.69
CA THR A 251 1.12 9.40 3.17
C THR A 251 0.74 7.99 3.60
N SER A 252 0.99 7.00 2.74
CA SER A 252 0.68 5.58 2.98
C SER A 252 -0.79 5.24 3.30
N CYS A 253 -1.76 6.19 3.25
CA CYS A 253 -3.18 5.86 3.49
C CYS A 253 -3.72 4.82 2.50
N GLY A 254 -3.27 4.84 1.24
CA GLY A 254 -3.62 3.84 0.24
C GLY A 254 -3.12 2.46 0.61
N ASP A 255 -1.83 2.35 0.94
CA ASP A 255 -1.18 1.10 1.36
C ASP A 255 -1.79 0.58 2.66
N SER A 256 -2.11 1.49 3.58
CA SER A 256 -2.76 1.18 4.86
C SER A 256 -4.18 0.64 4.67
N TYR A 257 -4.92 1.18 3.70
CA TYR A 257 -6.23 0.63 3.33
C TYR A 257 -6.09 -0.80 2.81
N CYS A 258 -5.14 -1.06 1.92
CA CYS A 258 -4.88 -2.41 1.40
C CYS A 258 -4.52 -3.39 2.52
N ALA A 259 -3.62 -2.99 3.42
CA ALA A 259 -3.21 -3.80 4.56
C ALA A 259 -4.36 -4.04 5.55
N GLY A 260 -5.16 -3.01 5.84
CA GLY A 260 -6.35 -3.12 6.69
C GLY A 260 -7.40 -4.07 6.10
N PHE A 261 -7.63 -4.01 4.80
CA PHE A 261 -8.51 -4.94 4.10
C PHE A 261 -8.04 -6.40 4.25
N ILE A 262 -6.74 -6.64 4.03
CA ILE A 262 -6.14 -7.97 4.20
C ILE A 262 -6.26 -8.44 5.66
N ALA A 263 -5.94 -7.58 6.64
CA ALA A 263 -6.06 -7.92 8.06
C ALA A 263 -7.52 -8.25 8.46
N GLY A 264 -8.49 -7.52 7.90
CA GLY A 264 -9.91 -7.84 8.07
C GLY A 264 -10.27 -9.23 7.54
N LEU A 265 -9.82 -9.56 6.32
CA LEU A 265 -10.04 -10.89 5.73
C LEU A 265 -9.33 -11.99 6.53
N ASP A 266 -8.10 -11.76 7.01
CA ASP A 266 -7.34 -12.71 7.84
C ASP A 266 -8.06 -13.04 9.14
N ARG A 267 -8.81 -12.07 9.71
CA ARG A 267 -9.68 -12.25 10.88
C ARG A 267 -11.09 -12.75 10.54
N GLY A 268 -11.35 -13.08 9.27
CA GLY A 268 -12.63 -13.68 8.82
C GLY A 268 -13.75 -12.69 8.57
N LEU A 269 -13.48 -11.39 8.45
CA LEU A 269 -14.50 -10.42 8.06
C LEU A 269 -14.95 -10.67 6.62
N ALA A 270 -16.25 -10.44 6.35
CA ALA A 270 -16.77 -10.39 5.00
C ALA A 270 -16.13 -9.22 4.22
N PRO A 271 -15.99 -9.28 2.88
CA PRO A 271 -15.27 -8.27 2.11
C PRO A 271 -15.74 -6.83 2.33
N LEU A 272 -17.03 -6.56 2.44
CA LEU A 272 -17.52 -5.21 2.74
C LEU A 272 -17.18 -4.74 4.16
N ASP A 273 -17.18 -5.64 5.14
CA ASP A 273 -16.77 -5.31 6.50
C ASP A 273 -15.27 -5.10 6.58
N ALA A 274 -14.48 -5.87 5.82
CA ALA A 274 -13.05 -5.63 5.65
C ALA A 274 -12.77 -4.27 4.99
N CYS A 275 -13.60 -3.80 4.03
CA CYS A 275 -13.50 -2.44 3.50
C CYS A 275 -13.79 -1.37 4.57
N ARG A 276 -14.80 -1.56 5.44
CA ARG A 276 -15.08 -0.64 6.55
C ARG A 276 -13.93 -0.59 7.54
N PHE A 277 -13.38 -1.74 7.91
CA PHE A 277 -12.20 -1.85 8.75
C PHE A 277 -10.98 -1.14 8.12
N ALA A 278 -10.72 -1.38 6.84
CA ALA A 278 -9.66 -0.73 6.07
C ALA A 278 -9.79 0.80 6.05
N THR A 279 -11.02 1.32 5.95
CA THR A 279 -11.30 2.75 6.04
C THR A 279 -10.91 3.33 7.40
N ALA A 280 -11.17 2.60 8.50
CA ALA A 280 -10.77 3.02 9.85
C ALA A 280 -9.25 2.98 10.03
N VAL A 281 -8.58 1.93 9.51
CA VAL A 281 -7.10 1.85 9.50
C VAL A 281 -6.51 3.06 8.79
N ALA A 282 -6.96 3.38 7.57
CA ALA A 282 -6.47 4.54 6.83
C ALA A 282 -6.77 5.87 7.55
N ALA A 283 -7.91 5.98 8.24
CA ALA A 283 -8.26 7.16 9.03
C ALA A 283 -7.33 7.35 10.24
N LEU A 284 -6.94 6.28 10.93
CA LEU A 284 -5.96 6.33 12.03
C LEU A 284 -4.57 6.71 11.53
N VAL A 285 -4.13 6.12 10.40
CA VAL A 285 -2.85 6.48 9.78
C VAL A 285 -2.85 7.96 9.39
N ALA A 286 -3.90 8.46 8.77
CA ALA A 286 -3.99 9.86 8.35
C ALA A 286 -3.91 10.89 9.50
N GLN A 287 -4.13 10.50 10.75
CA GLN A 287 -4.11 11.38 11.91
C GLN A 287 -2.73 11.51 12.60
N GLY A 288 -1.70 10.88 12.08
CA GLY A 288 -0.32 11.00 12.56
C GLY A 288 0.67 11.17 11.42
N LEU A 289 1.97 11.15 11.73
CA LEU A 289 3.03 11.26 10.73
C LEU A 289 3.54 9.88 10.29
N ALA A 290 3.98 9.80 9.04
CA ALA A 290 4.60 8.64 8.42
C ALA A 290 3.69 7.39 8.36
N THR A 291 4.28 6.21 8.10
CA THR A 291 3.60 4.99 7.65
C THR A 291 2.51 4.47 8.60
N LEU A 292 2.70 4.59 9.91
CA LEU A 292 1.73 4.08 10.89
C LEU A 292 0.81 5.16 11.48
N GLY A 293 1.17 6.45 11.38
CA GLY A 293 0.38 7.55 11.93
C GLY A 293 0.00 7.33 13.40
N LYS A 294 -1.30 7.20 13.70
CA LYS A 294 -1.83 6.85 15.03
C LYS A 294 -2.29 5.40 15.16
N LEU A 295 -2.05 4.56 14.16
CA LEU A 295 -2.38 3.15 14.23
C LEU A 295 -1.50 2.44 15.26
N GLN A 296 -2.09 1.61 16.13
CA GLN A 296 -1.39 0.90 17.19
C GLN A 296 -1.68 -0.61 17.21
N SER A 297 -2.90 -1.02 16.93
CA SER A 297 -3.30 -2.43 16.99
C SER A 297 -4.64 -2.67 16.28
N TYR A 298 -4.97 -3.94 16.06
CA TYR A 298 -6.27 -4.37 15.52
C TYR A 298 -7.43 -3.91 16.42
N ASP A 299 -7.34 -4.14 17.73
CA ASP A 299 -8.38 -3.75 18.69
C ASP A 299 -8.56 -2.23 18.76
N GLY A 300 -7.46 -1.47 18.65
CA GLY A 300 -7.51 -0.02 18.57
C GLY A 300 -8.27 0.49 17.33
N VAL A 301 -8.26 -0.25 16.22
CA VAL A 301 -9.08 0.06 15.04
C VAL A 301 -10.56 -0.20 15.34
N LEU A 302 -10.91 -1.31 15.99
CA LEU A 302 -12.30 -1.60 16.37
C LEU A 302 -12.86 -0.52 17.31
N ASP A 303 -12.07 -0.08 18.30
CA ASP A 303 -12.45 1.03 19.19
C ASP A 303 -12.65 2.34 18.43
N ALA A 304 -11.76 2.64 17.47
CA ALA A 304 -11.87 3.81 16.61
C ALA A 304 -13.13 3.77 15.73
N MET A 305 -13.51 2.61 15.19
CA MET A 305 -14.75 2.42 14.42
C MET A 305 -16.00 2.74 15.25
N ASN A 306 -15.97 2.51 16.55
CA ASN A 306 -17.08 2.79 17.46
C ASN A 306 -17.15 4.26 17.87
N THR A 307 -16.07 5.02 17.77
CA THR A 307 -15.95 6.40 18.29
C THR A 307 -15.88 7.47 17.21
N MET A 308 -15.30 7.15 16.05
CA MET A 308 -15.23 8.08 14.93
C MET A 308 -16.57 8.16 14.18
N THR A 309 -16.91 9.37 13.70
CA THR A 309 -18.11 9.59 12.88
C THR A 309 -17.84 9.20 11.43
N LEU A 310 -18.68 8.33 10.88
CA LEU A 310 -18.63 7.96 9.46
C LEU A 310 -19.42 9.03 8.66
N LYS A 311 -18.83 9.48 7.55
CA LYS A 311 -19.52 10.34 6.57
C LYS A 311 -20.40 9.50 5.65
N ASP A 312 -21.45 10.12 5.13
CA ASP A 312 -22.17 9.51 4.02
C ASP A 312 -21.22 9.34 2.82
N PRO A 313 -21.33 8.24 2.06
CA PRO A 313 -20.55 8.07 0.85
C PRO A 313 -20.87 9.20 -0.13
N GLY A 314 -19.80 9.80 -0.68
CA GLY A 314 -19.93 10.89 -1.65
C GLY A 314 -20.30 10.41 -3.06
#